data_0c98def3c84beb26c5c528e6e581d8be
#
_entry.id   0c98def3c84beb26c5c528e6e581d8be
#
_cell.length_a   1.000
_cell.length_b   1.000
_cell.length_c   1.000
_cell.angle_alpha   90.00
_cell.angle_beta   90.00
_cell.angle_gamma   90.00
#
_symmetry.space_group_name_H-M   'P 1'
#
loop_
_entity.id
_entity.type
_entity.pdbx_description
1 polymer ?
#
loop_
_entity_poly.entity_id
_entity_poly.type
_entity_poly.pdbx_seq_one_letter_code
_entity_poly.pdbx_strand_id
1 'polypeptide(L)'
;QSPDKLDMTSCLDFYNFEKENFDFSGKKIAVIKNEANFYNLDKEVEDDYNYAINILKELGAEICPIDLKYSKYANEVYNVVMSSEVSSNLSRFDGIRYGHQTDEYKNVEELFIKNRSEGFGENVQRRIALGTMYLSSEDDQRIYKQGLKLRTLIIEEFKNIFENYDLFITPTTVDLPSKLGIYTDDPLKDFSSDIFNVCVNLTGSCGISIPVRDGISGSIQIIGDRFKDKDIINACETFERKINEN
;
A
#
# COMPACT_ATOMS: atom_id res chain seq x y z
N GLN A 1 5.12 -11.02 19.59
CA GLN A 1 5.81 -10.97 18.28
C GLN A 1 7.21 -11.54 18.44
N SER A 2 7.62 -12.40 17.53
CA SER A 2 8.98 -12.92 17.47
C SER A 2 9.49 -12.78 16.03
N PRO A 3 10.79 -12.51 15.82
CA PRO A 3 11.36 -12.47 14.49
C PRO A 3 11.20 -13.84 13.81
N ASP A 4 10.83 -13.85 12.55
CA ASP A 4 10.79 -15.06 11.74
C ASP A 4 12.21 -15.39 11.28
N LYS A 5 12.69 -16.59 11.63
CA LYS A 5 14.03 -17.06 11.25
C LYS A 5 14.17 -17.33 9.74
N LEU A 6 13.04 -17.49 9.04
CA LEU A 6 13.00 -17.72 7.59
C LEU A 6 12.85 -16.42 6.80
N ASP A 7 12.53 -15.30 7.47
CA ASP A 7 12.44 -13.97 6.87
C ASP A 7 13.66 -13.13 7.24
N MET A 8 14.55 -12.94 6.28
CA MET A 8 15.77 -12.13 6.46
C MET A 8 15.49 -10.63 6.64
N THR A 9 14.27 -10.18 6.38
CA THR A 9 13.85 -8.78 6.60
C THR A 9 13.24 -8.56 7.96
N SER A 10 13.00 -9.64 8.73
CA SER A 10 12.45 -9.59 10.08
C SER A 10 13.39 -8.88 11.05
N CYS A 11 12.87 -7.92 11.81
CA CYS A 11 13.65 -7.18 12.80
C CYS A 11 13.73 -7.96 14.12
N LEU A 12 14.88 -7.84 14.80
CA LEU A 12 15.12 -8.48 16.10
C LEU A 12 14.52 -7.69 17.27
N ASP A 13 14.09 -6.46 17.02
CA ASP A 13 13.49 -5.62 18.06
C ASP A 13 12.07 -6.11 18.37
N PHE A 14 11.86 -6.43 19.64
CA PHE A 14 10.57 -6.88 20.14
C PHE A 14 9.79 -5.69 20.69
N TYR A 15 8.58 -5.50 20.20
CA TYR A 15 7.62 -4.63 20.83
C TYR A 15 6.71 -5.46 21.72
N ASN A 16 6.81 -5.27 23.04
CA ASN A 16 5.73 -5.68 23.92
C ASN A 16 4.53 -4.79 23.63
N PHE A 17 3.53 -5.36 22.96
CA PHE A 17 2.28 -4.66 22.75
C PHE A 17 1.50 -4.67 24.07
N GLU A 18 1.33 -3.48 24.64
CA GLU A 18 0.39 -3.25 25.73
C GLU A 18 -0.76 -2.40 25.17
N LYS A 19 -1.98 -2.86 25.42
CA LYS A 19 -3.18 -2.12 25.05
C LYS A 19 -3.31 -0.88 25.92
N GLU A 20 -3.24 0.28 25.32
CA GLU A 20 -3.36 1.58 25.96
C GLU A 20 -4.42 2.41 25.25
N ASN A 21 -5.06 3.34 25.99
CA ASN A 21 -5.89 4.33 25.34
C ASN A 21 -4.99 5.36 24.64
N PHE A 22 -5.20 5.55 23.35
CA PHE A 22 -4.53 6.61 22.61
C PHE A 22 -5.25 7.93 22.86
N ASP A 23 -4.55 8.91 23.42
CA ASP A 23 -5.11 10.25 23.63
C ASP A 23 -4.90 11.11 22.38
N PHE A 24 -6.00 11.45 21.71
CA PHE A 24 -6.00 12.33 20.55
C PHE A 24 -5.91 13.82 20.90
N SER A 25 -6.08 14.21 22.18
CA SER A 25 -6.04 15.62 22.60
C SER A 25 -4.73 16.30 22.22
N GLY A 26 -4.81 17.31 21.37
CA GLY A 26 -3.66 18.07 20.90
C GLY A 26 -2.74 17.34 19.93
N LYS A 27 -3.10 16.10 19.51
CA LYS A 27 -2.38 15.38 18.46
C LYS A 27 -2.60 16.03 17.11
N LYS A 28 -1.52 16.26 16.39
CA LYS A 28 -1.54 16.78 15.03
C LYS A 28 -1.68 15.67 14.01
N ILE A 29 -2.79 15.69 13.29
CA ILE A 29 -3.10 14.69 12.27
C ILE A 29 -3.00 15.33 10.90
N ALA A 30 -2.03 14.88 10.09
CA ALA A 30 -1.93 15.27 8.70
C ALA A 30 -3.07 14.65 7.89
N VAL A 31 -3.65 15.42 6.97
CA VAL A 31 -4.62 14.97 5.97
C VAL A 31 -4.25 15.59 4.62
N ILE A 32 -4.60 14.92 3.51
CA ILE A 32 -4.33 15.47 2.18
C ILE A 32 -5.29 16.65 1.92
N LYS A 33 -4.78 17.76 1.44
CA LYS A 33 -5.58 18.91 1.06
C LYS A 33 -6.32 18.66 -0.25
N ASN A 34 -7.65 18.84 -0.24
CA ASN A 34 -8.50 18.69 -1.42
C ASN A 34 -8.47 17.30 -2.08
N GLU A 35 -8.52 16.24 -1.30
CA GLU A 35 -8.46 14.83 -1.76
C GLU A 35 -9.48 14.52 -2.85
N ALA A 36 -10.74 14.91 -2.66
CA ALA A 36 -11.82 14.62 -3.60
C ALA A 36 -11.53 15.12 -5.01
N ASN A 37 -10.91 16.28 -5.14
CA ASN A 37 -10.54 16.85 -6.44
C ASN A 37 -9.27 16.24 -7.03
N PHE A 38 -8.41 15.69 -6.18
CA PHE A 38 -7.11 15.17 -6.63
C PHE A 38 -7.18 13.72 -7.04
N TYR A 39 -7.99 12.91 -6.33
CA TYR A 39 -8.05 11.45 -6.52
C TYR A 39 -9.39 10.96 -7.07
N ASN A 40 -10.33 11.86 -7.38
CA ASN A 40 -11.66 11.54 -7.91
C ASN A 40 -12.40 10.50 -7.05
N LEU A 41 -12.51 10.80 -5.75
CA LEU A 41 -13.21 9.95 -4.79
C LEU A 41 -14.69 9.79 -5.15
N ASP A 42 -15.21 8.59 -4.96
CA ASP A 42 -16.65 8.37 -4.94
C ASP A 42 -17.28 9.20 -3.81
N LYS A 43 -18.47 9.75 -4.06
CA LYS A 43 -19.17 10.64 -3.12
C LYS A 43 -19.38 10.00 -1.75
N GLU A 44 -19.68 8.73 -1.71
CA GLU A 44 -19.90 7.97 -0.46
C GLU A 44 -18.61 7.82 0.33
N VAL A 45 -17.48 7.58 -0.34
CA VAL A 45 -16.15 7.51 0.29
C VAL A 45 -15.73 8.87 0.84
N GLU A 46 -16.00 9.95 0.09
CA GLU A 46 -15.74 11.33 0.54
C GLU A 46 -16.56 11.68 1.80
N ASP A 47 -17.86 11.34 1.79
CA ASP A 47 -18.75 11.61 2.93
C ASP A 47 -18.32 10.81 4.17
N ASP A 48 -17.92 9.55 4.03
CA ASP A 48 -17.40 8.70 5.10
C ASP A 48 -16.05 9.21 5.64
N TYR A 49 -15.16 9.63 4.75
CA TYR A 49 -13.89 10.24 5.16
C TYR A 49 -14.12 11.54 5.96
N ASN A 50 -15.01 12.42 5.51
CA ASN A 50 -15.34 13.65 6.22
C ASN A 50 -16.00 13.37 7.58
N TYR A 51 -16.81 12.31 7.69
CA TYR A 51 -17.36 11.85 8.96
C TYR A 51 -16.25 11.42 9.92
N ALA A 52 -15.29 10.60 9.44
CA ALA A 52 -14.14 10.18 10.25
C ALA A 52 -13.29 11.35 10.75
N ILE A 53 -13.04 12.35 9.89
CA ILE A 53 -12.32 13.58 10.28
C ILE A 53 -13.07 14.33 11.39
N ASN A 54 -14.40 14.37 11.35
CA ASN A 54 -15.18 15.02 12.42
C ASN A 54 -15.07 14.24 13.75
N ILE A 55 -15.11 12.90 13.73
CA ILE A 55 -14.89 12.07 14.92
C ILE A 55 -13.50 12.35 15.54
N LEU A 56 -12.46 12.48 14.72
CA LEU A 56 -11.12 12.80 15.21
C LEU A 56 -11.05 14.19 15.87
N LYS A 57 -11.76 15.18 15.33
CA LYS A 57 -11.90 16.49 15.97
C LYS A 57 -12.63 16.42 17.30
N GLU A 58 -13.71 15.62 17.41
CA GLU A 58 -14.42 15.38 18.67
C GLU A 58 -13.53 14.71 19.71
N LEU A 59 -12.59 13.85 19.29
CA LEU A 59 -11.58 13.25 20.15
C LEU A 59 -10.46 14.23 20.55
N GLY A 60 -10.48 15.47 20.04
CA GLY A 60 -9.55 16.54 20.40
C GLY A 60 -8.33 16.66 19.49
N ALA A 61 -8.31 15.98 18.35
CA ALA A 61 -7.21 16.06 17.40
C ALA A 61 -7.20 17.39 16.60
N GLU A 62 -6.01 17.90 16.33
CA GLU A 62 -5.78 19.03 15.42
C GLU A 62 -5.61 18.48 13.99
N ILE A 63 -6.55 18.77 13.11
CA ILE A 63 -6.51 18.33 11.71
C ILE A 63 -5.73 19.33 10.87
N CYS A 64 -4.64 18.87 10.25
CA CYS A 64 -3.68 19.68 9.52
C CYS A 64 -3.66 19.28 8.04
N PRO A 65 -4.31 20.06 7.14
CA PRO A 65 -4.23 19.81 5.69
C PRO A 65 -2.84 20.04 5.14
N ILE A 66 -2.30 19.07 4.42
CA ILE A 66 -0.97 19.12 3.79
C ILE A 66 -1.05 18.91 2.28
N ASP A 67 -0.07 19.41 1.56
CA ASP A 67 0.10 19.17 0.13
C ASP A 67 1.18 18.10 -0.09
N LEU A 68 0.91 17.10 -0.94
CA LEU A 68 1.86 16.06 -1.33
C LEU A 68 2.45 16.39 -2.72
N LYS A 69 3.75 16.51 -2.76
CA LYS A 69 4.47 16.87 -3.99
C LYS A 69 4.84 15.67 -4.85
N TYR A 70 5.32 14.61 -4.20
CA TYR A 70 5.89 13.44 -4.86
C TYR A 70 4.97 12.21 -4.79
N SER A 71 4.21 12.07 -3.71
CA SER A 71 3.32 10.91 -3.49
C SER A 71 2.22 10.77 -4.55
N LYS A 72 1.89 11.83 -5.28
CA LYS A 72 1.00 11.77 -6.45
C LYS A 72 1.50 10.86 -7.58
N TYR A 73 2.79 10.50 -7.59
CA TYR A 73 3.41 9.58 -8.53
C TYR A 73 3.63 8.18 -7.94
N ALA A 74 3.05 7.90 -6.78
CA ALA A 74 3.31 6.66 -6.06
C ALA A 74 2.90 5.41 -6.85
N ASN A 75 1.79 5.47 -7.57
CA ASN A 75 1.33 4.35 -8.39
C ASN A 75 2.31 3.99 -9.49
N GLU A 76 2.82 4.98 -10.22
CA GLU A 76 3.79 4.77 -11.29
C GLU A 76 5.10 4.21 -10.72
N VAL A 77 5.57 4.78 -9.61
CA VAL A 77 6.77 4.31 -8.91
C VAL A 77 6.61 2.89 -8.41
N TYR A 78 5.46 2.59 -7.79
CA TYR A 78 5.15 1.25 -7.30
C TYR A 78 5.17 0.24 -8.45
N ASN A 79 4.51 0.53 -9.57
CA ASN A 79 4.46 -0.37 -10.72
C ASN A 79 5.83 -0.65 -11.31
N VAL A 80 6.69 0.36 -11.43
CA VAL A 80 8.05 0.20 -11.92
C VAL A 80 8.89 -0.64 -10.97
N VAL A 81 8.91 -0.31 -9.68
CA VAL A 81 9.73 -0.99 -8.68
C VAL A 81 9.24 -2.41 -8.45
N MET A 82 7.93 -2.59 -8.21
CA MET A 82 7.31 -3.88 -7.94
C MET A 82 7.48 -4.84 -9.12
N SER A 83 7.19 -4.40 -10.36
CA SER A 83 7.33 -5.27 -11.53
C SER A 83 8.80 -5.67 -11.75
N SER A 84 9.75 -4.77 -11.51
CA SER A 84 11.18 -5.07 -11.60
C SER A 84 11.61 -6.11 -10.57
N GLU A 85 11.16 -5.96 -9.32
CA GLU A 85 11.45 -6.93 -8.25
C GLU A 85 10.77 -8.29 -8.53
N VAL A 86 9.51 -8.30 -8.98
CA VAL A 86 8.77 -9.51 -9.37
C VAL A 86 9.50 -10.24 -10.48
N SER A 87 9.91 -9.54 -11.55
CA SER A 87 10.66 -10.14 -12.66
C SER A 87 11.95 -10.80 -12.18
N SER A 88 12.72 -10.09 -11.35
CA SER A 88 13.98 -10.60 -10.78
C SER A 88 13.75 -11.79 -9.84
N ASN A 89 12.82 -11.67 -8.89
CA ASN A 89 12.56 -12.68 -7.88
C ASN A 89 11.94 -13.96 -8.45
N LEU A 90 11.00 -13.83 -9.39
CA LEU A 90 10.33 -14.98 -10.00
C LEU A 90 11.15 -15.64 -11.13
N SER A 91 12.29 -15.07 -11.52
CA SER A 91 13.21 -15.71 -12.49
C SER A 91 13.71 -17.10 -12.04
N ARG A 92 13.76 -17.32 -10.72
CA ARG A 92 14.23 -18.58 -10.11
C ARG A 92 13.20 -19.70 -10.11
N PHE A 93 11.93 -19.40 -10.43
CA PHE A 93 10.87 -20.42 -10.51
C PHE A 93 10.90 -21.07 -11.90
N ASP A 94 11.74 -22.10 -12.02
CA ASP A 94 12.03 -22.82 -13.24
C ASP A 94 11.26 -24.15 -13.37
N GLY A 95 10.59 -24.60 -12.27
CA GLY A 95 9.89 -25.88 -12.20
C GLY A 95 10.81 -27.09 -12.03
N ILE A 96 12.13 -26.89 -11.91
CA ILE A 96 13.12 -27.97 -11.70
C ILE A 96 13.43 -28.09 -10.21
N ARG A 97 13.77 -26.97 -9.54
CA ARG A 97 14.09 -26.94 -8.12
C ARG A 97 12.86 -26.75 -7.25
N TYR A 98 11.92 -25.96 -7.72
CA TYR A 98 10.62 -25.69 -7.07
C TYR A 98 9.68 -24.96 -8.03
N GLY A 99 8.42 -24.89 -7.67
CA GLY A 99 7.35 -24.32 -8.49
C GLY A 99 6.62 -25.40 -9.31
N HIS A 100 5.78 -24.95 -10.22
CA HIS A 100 5.05 -25.83 -11.13
C HIS A 100 6.00 -26.50 -12.11
N GLN A 101 5.85 -27.82 -12.32
CA GLN A 101 6.57 -28.60 -13.33
C GLN A 101 5.56 -29.26 -14.26
N THR A 102 5.71 -29.03 -15.56
CA THR A 102 4.92 -29.73 -16.59
C THR A 102 5.35 -31.17 -16.72
N ASP A 103 4.38 -32.05 -17.00
CA ASP A 103 4.65 -33.49 -17.19
C ASP A 103 5.16 -33.83 -18.60
N GLU A 104 4.94 -32.95 -19.59
CA GLU A 104 5.23 -33.18 -20.99
C GLU A 104 6.11 -32.10 -21.61
N TYR A 105 7.34 -32.46 -22.00
CA TYR A 105 8.26 -31.58 -22.73
C TYR A 105 9.22 -32.41 -23.59
N LYS A 106 9.68 -31.80 -24.70
CA LYS A 106 10.61 -32.45 -25.65
C LYS A 106 12.07 -32.11 -25.39
N ASN A 107 12.32 -30.92 -24.82
CA ASN A 107 13.67 -30.40 -24.54
C ASN A 107 13.61 -29.41 -23.38
N VAL A 108 14.78 -28.98 -22.91
CA VAL A 108 14.91 -28.07 -21.75
C VAL A 108 14.26 -26.70 -22.01
N GLU A 109 14.32 -26.17 -23.21
CA GLU A 109 13.71 -24.90 -23.57
C GLU A 109 12.18 -24.98 -23.45
N GLU A 110 11.58 -26.04 -24.00
CA GLU A 110 10.14 -26.28 -23.90
C GLU A 110 9.71 -26.49 -22.43
N LEU A 111 10.53 -27.17 -21.62
CA LEU A 111 10.29 -27.34 -20.19
C LEU A 111 10.18 -25.98 -19.47
N PHE A 112 11.15 -25.07 -19.70
CA PHE A 112 11.12 -23.74 -19.08
C PHE A 112 9.91 -22.92 -19.56
N ILE A 113 9.62 -22.92 -20.85
CA ILE A 113 8.48 -22.18 -21.41
C ILE A 113 7.17 -22.67 -20.79
N LYS A 114 6.94 -23.99 -20.78
CA LYS A 114 5.71 -24.59 -20.24
C LYS A 114 5.58 -24.36 -18.74
N ASN A 115 6.62 -24.64 -17.97
CA ASN A 115 6.60 -24.44 -16.52
C ASN A 115 6.18 -23.02 -16.13
N ARG A 116 6.67 -22.03 -16.85
CA ARG A 116 6.39 -20.62 -16.55
C ARG A 116 5.04 -20.15 -17.11
N SER A 117 4.63 -20.63 -18.28
CA SER A 117 3.33 -20.25 -18.86
C SER A 117 2.16 -20.93 -18.18
N GLU A 118 2.33 -22.15 -17.69
CA GLU A 118 1.31 -22.89 -16.94
C GLU A 118 1.29 -22.50 -15.46
N GLY A 119 2.46 -22.23 -14.87
CA GLY A 119 2.63 -21.97 -13.44
C GLY A 119 2.33 -20.52 -13.03
N PHE A 120 2.34 -19.56 -13.96
CA PHE A 120 2.03 -18.16 -13.67
C PHE A 120 0.75 -17.72 -14.36
N GLY A 121 -0.20 -17.17 -13.60
CA GLY A 121 -1.40 -16.53 -14.15
C GLY A 121 -1.05 -15.24 -14.93
N GLU A 122 -1.98 -14.77 -15.76
CA GLU A 122 -1.79 -13.64 -16.69
C GLU A 122 -1.25 -12.37 -16.01
N ASN A 123 -1.77 -11.99 -14.85
CA ASN A 123 -1.32 -10.81 -14.11
C ASN A 123 0.15 -10.91 -13.70
N VAL A 124 0.60 -12.10 -13.28
CA VAL A 124 2.00 -12.33 -12.91
C VAL A 124 2.89 -12.29 -14.15
N GLN A 125 2.46 -12.94 -15.24
CA GLN A 125 3.18 -12.90 -16.52
C GLN A 125 3.35 -11.48 -17.05
N ARG A 126 2.29 -10.65 -16.98
CA ARG A 126 2.32 -9.22 -17.35
C ARG A 126 3.33 -8.45 -16.51
N ARG A 127 3.34 -8.64 -15.19
CA ARG A 127 4.30 -8.00 -14.29
C ARG A 127 5.73 -8.42 -14.55
N ILE A 128 5.97 -9.71 -14.85
CA ILE A 128 7.30 -10.23 -15.24
C ILE A 128 7.75 -9.55 -16.55
N ALA A 129 6.88 -9.47 -17.56
CA ALA A 129 7.21 -8.86 -18.84
C ALA A 129 7.55 -7.37 -18.70
N LEU A 130 6.74 -6.60 -17.94
CA LEU A 130 7.00 -5.20 -17.65
C LEU A 130 8.31 -5.00 -16.88
N GLY A 131 8.54 -5.82 -15.85
CA GLY A 131 9.77 -5.77 -15.07
C GLY A 131 11.02 -6.10 -15.89
N THR A 132 10.93 -7.06 -16.80
CA THR A 132 12.01 -7.36 -17.76
C THR A 132 12.32 -6.16 -18.63
N MET A 133 11.29 -5.46 -19.13
CA MET A 133 11.46 -4.24 -19.91
C MET A 133 12.13 -3.13 -19.10
N TYR A 134 11.68 -2.89 -17.85
CA TYR A 134 12.25 -1.86 -16.98
C TYR A 134 13.70 -2.15 -16.56
N LEU A 135 14.09 -3.42 -16.49
CA LEU A 135 15.45 -3.88 -16.18
C LEU A 135 16.33 -4.06 -17.40
N SER A 136 15.81 -3.81 -18.62
CA SER A 136 16.57 -3.96 -19.85
C SER A 136 17.85 -3.13 -19.85
N SER A 137 18.93 -3.73 -20.29
CA SER A 137 20.24 -3.09 -20.44
C SER A 137 20.32 -2.09 -21.60
N GLU A 138 19.42 -2.19 -22.58
CA GLU A 138 19.40 -1.30 -23.75
C GLU A 138 19.24 0.17 -23.38
N ASP A 139 18.51 0.46 -22.31
CA ASP A 139 18.30 1.83 -21.77
C ASP A 139 19.02 2.05 -20.43
N ASP A 140 20.08 1.31 -20.13
CA ASP A 140 20.86 1.37 -18.87
C ASP A 140 19.95 1.31 -17.62
N GLN A 141 18.84 0.57 -17.65
CA GLN A 141 17.84 0.48 -16.59
C GLN A 141 17.30 1.86 -16.15
N ARG A 142 17.24 2.81 -17.07
CA ARG A 142 16.91 4.21 -16.79
C ARG A 142 15.57 4.36 -16.08
N ILE A 143 14.53 3.65 -16.55
CA ILE A 143 13.20 3.71 -15.94
C ILE A 143 13.22 3.23 -14.48
N TYR A 144 13.86 2.07 -14.23
CA TYR A 144 14.00 1.53 -12.87
C TYR A 144 14.79 2.46 -11.95
N LYS A 145 15.93 2.98 -12.41
CA LYS A 145 16.75 3.93 -11.65
C LYS A 145 15.99 5.22 -11.34
N GLN A 146 15.17 5.73 -12.24
CA GLN A 146 14.32 6.90 -12.00
C GLN A 146 13.21 6.58 -11.00
N GLY A 147 12.58 5.41 -11.10
CA GLY A 147 11.61 4.92 -10.11
C GLY A 147 12.20 4.90 -8.69
N LEU A 148 13.42 4.36 -8.53
CA LEU A 148 14.09 4.35 -7.23
C LEU A 148 14.41 5.77 -6.69
N LYS A 149 14.83 6.69 -7.55
CA LYS A 149 15.07 8.10 -7.15
C LYS A 149 13.78 8.76 -6.68
N LEU A 150 12.68 8.56 -7.41
CA LEU A 150 11.38 9.13 -7.03
C LEU A 150 10.83 8.46 -5.77
N ARG A 151 11.04 7.15 -5.58
CA ARG A 151 10.75 6.46 -4.31
C ARG A 151 11.48 7.12 -3.14
N THR A 152 12.76 7.46 -3.30
CA THR A 152 13.52 8.16 -2.25
C THR A 152 12.87 9.50 -1.88
N LEU A 153 12.42 10.29 -2.87
CA LEU A 153 11.73 11.55 -2.61
C LEU A 153 10.38 11.36 -1.89
N ILE A 154 9.65 10.29 -2.20
CA ILE A 154 8.41 9.93 -1.47
C ILE A 154 8.73 9.52 -0.01
N ILE A 155 9.81 8.76 0.21
CA ILE A 155 10.26 8.40 1.57
C ILE A 155 10.62 9.66 2.38
N GLU A 156 11.35 10.60 1.78
CA GLU A 156 11.71 11.87 2.42
C GLU A 156 10.48 12.73 2.72
N GLU A 157 9.48 12.74 1.83
CA GLU A 157 8.21 13.42 2.05
C GLU A 157 7.46 12.85 3.26
N PHE A 158 7.34 11.52 3.37
CA PHE A 158 6.71 10.86 4.52
C PHE A 158 7.49 11.08 5.82
N LYS A 159 8.81 11.00 5.76
CA LYS A 159 9.66 11.33 6.91
C LYS A 159 9.40 12.75 7.43
N ASN A 160 9.31 13.73 6.53
CA ASN A 160 8.99 15.10 6.91
C ASN A 160 7.58 15.23 7.48
N ILE A 161 6.60 14.44 7.00
CA ILE A 161 5.26 14.38 7.62
C ILE A 161 5.38 13.94 9.08
N PHE A 162 6.04 12.82 9.36
CA PHE A 162 6.14 12.27 10.72
C PHE A 162 7.11 13.04 11.65
N GLU A 163 7.95 13.92 11.12
CA GLU A 163 8.70 14.90 11.94
C GLU A 163 7.80 16.04 12.46
N ASN A 164 6.66 16.32 11.81
CA ASN A 164 5.81 17.47 12.11
C ASN A 164 4.40 17.08 12.62
N TYR A 165 3.97 15.83 12.35
CA TYR A 165 2.64 15.33 12.67
C TYR A 165 2.72 13.95 13.32
N ASP A 166 1.78 13.68 14.24
CA ASP A 166 1.75 12.41 14.98
C ASP A 166 1.25 11.24 14.12
N LEU A 167 0.25 11.50 13.28
CA LEU A 167 -0.38 10.53 12.39
C LEU A 167 -0.67 11.17 11.02
N PHE A 168 -0.77 10.34 10.00
CA PHE A 168 -1.27 10.74 8.69
C PHE A 168 -2.50 9.90 8.34
N ILE A 169 -3.59 10.53 7.91
CA ILE A 169 -4.86 9.86 7.64
C ILE A 169 -5.30 10.14 6.20
N THR A 170 -5.66 9.05 5.50
CA THR A 170 -6.18 9.08 4.14
C THR A 170 -7.44 8.20 4.04
N PRO A 171 -8.26 8.33 3.00
CA PRO A 171 -9.14 7.23 2.61
C PRO A 171 -8.30 5.97 2.36
N THR A 172 -8.89 4.78 2.51
CA THR A 172 -8.19 3.53 2.15
C THR A 172 -8.22 3.29 0.65
N THR A 173 -9.38 3.52 0.02
CA THR A 173 -9.61 3.36 -1.41
C THR A 173 -10.39 4.56 -1.96
N VAL A 174 -10.39 4.75 -3.27
CA VAL A 174 -11.13 5.83 -3.93
C VAL A 174 -12.61 5.51 -4.14
N ASP A 175 -12.96 4.23 -4.13
CA ASP A 175 -14.31 3.70 -4.38
C ASP A 175 -14.72 2.68 -3.32
N LEU A 176 -16.02 2.37 -3.28
CA LEU A 176 -16.57 1.31 -2.46
C LEU A 176 -16.25 -0.07 -3.07
N PRO A 177 -16.33 -1.16 -2.28
CA PRO A 177 -16.12 -2.51 -2.78
C PRO A 177 -17.00 -2.85 -3.98
N SER A 178 -16.41 -3.38 -5.03
CA SER A 178 -17.12 -3.82 -6.24
C SER A 178 -18.09 -4.97 -5.94
N LYS A 179 -19.22 -5.02 -6.65
CA LYS A 179 -20.14 -6.15 -6.54
C LYS A 179 -19.49 -7.43 -7.04
N LEU A 180 -19.77 -8.55 -6.38
CA LEU A 180 -19.25 -9.86 -6.80
C LEU A 180 -19.63 -10.18 -8.24
N GLY A 181 -18.71 -10.70 -9.02
CA GLY A 181 -18.91 -11.07 -10.41
C GLY A 181 -18.83 -9.93 -11.42
N ILE A 182 -18.66 -8.69 -10.97
CA ILE A 182 -18.33 -7.58 -11.86
C ILE A 182 -16.81 -7.48 -11.97
N TYR A 183 -16.30 -7.99 -13.08
CA TYR A 183 -14.90 -7.80 -13.46
C TYR A 183 -14.83 -6.55 -14.34
N THR A 184 -14.02 -5.58 -13.97
CA THR A 184 -13.73 -4.45 -14.86
C THR A 184 -12.59 -4.87 -15.78
N ASP A 185 -12.85 -4.88 -17.09
CA ASP A 185 -11.80 -5.08 -18.10
C ASP A 185 -10.90 -3.83 -18.24
N ASP A 186 -11.05 -2.84 -17.37
CA ASP A 186 -10.26 -1.63 -17.36
C ASP A 186 -9.08 -1.75 -16.38
N PRO A 187 -7.86 -2.03 -16.89
CA PRO A 187 -6.68 -2.11 -16.05
C PRO A 187 -6.35 -0.80 -15.31
N LEU A 188 -6.82 0.35 -15.83
CA LEU A 188 -6.57 1.66 -15.22
C LEU A 188 -7.42 1.86 -13.98
N LYS A 189 -8.58 1.25 -13.90
CA LYS A 189 -9.44 1.31 -12.71
C LYS A 189 -8.82 0.57 -11.52
N ASP A 190 -8.23 -0.60 -11.77
CA ASP A 190 -7.49 -1.36 -10.74
C ASP A 190 -6.29 -0.57 -10.19
N PHE A 191 -5.65 0.26 -11.03
CA PHE A 191 -4.53 1.10 -10.61
C PHE A 191 -4.95 2.30 -9.75
N SER A 192 -6.14 2.84 -9.96
CA SER A 192 -6.59 4.02 -9.20
C SER A 192 -7.06 3.67 -7.79
N SER A 193 -7.59 2.47 -7.57
CA SER A 193 -8.13 2.06 -6.27
C SER A 193 -7.08 1.96 -5.18
N ASP A 194 -5.82 1.64 -5.51
CA ASP A 194 -4.73 1.43 -4.56
C ASP A 194 -3.87 2.67 -4.27
N ILE A 195 -4.23 3.82 -4.82
CA ILE A 195 -3.37 5.02 -4.81
C ILE A 195 -2.93 5.47 -3.40
N PHE A 196 -3.78 5.29 -2.39
CA PHE A 196 -3.45 5.61 -1.00
C PHE A 196 -2.59 4.53 -0.35
N ASN A 197 -2.75 3.26 -0.74
CA ASN A 197 -2.09 2.12 -0.12
C ASN A 197 -0.63 1.97 -0.56
N VAL A 198 -0.34 2.28 -1.82
CA VAL A 198 1.01 2.11 -2.37
C VAL A 198 2.05 3.00 -1.70
N CYS A 199 1.65 4.17 -1.18
CA CYS A 199 2.56 5.05 -0.45
C CYS A 199 3.13 4.38 0.80
N VAL A 200 2.30 3.69 1.57
CA VAL A 200 2.71 2.97 2.80
C VAL A 200 3.73 1.89 2.47
N ASN A 201 3.50 1.14 1.38
CA ASN A 201 4.43 0.10 0.89
C ASN A 201 5.76 0.69 0.43
N LEU A 202 5.75 1.80 -0.34
CA LEU A 202 6.96 2.43 -0.86
C LEU A 202 7.84 3.02 0.23
N THR A 203 7.23 3.56 1.29
CA THR A 203 7.93 4.26 2.38
C THR A 203 8.32 3.31 3.51
N GLY A 204 7.66 2.15 3.62
CA GLY A 204 7.82 1.22 4.73
C GLY A 204 7.22 1.75 6.04
N SER A 205 6.26 2.66 5.95
CA SER A 205 5.45 3.12 7.07
C SER A 205 4.52 2.01 7.57
N CYS A 206 4.04 2.10 8.79
CA CYS A 206 2.97 1.23 9.26
C CYS A 206 1.60 1.84 8.97
N GLY A 207 0.59 1.01 8.73
CA GLY A 207 -0.76 1.48 8.40
C GLY A 207 -1.83 0.48 8.78
N ILE A 208 -3.00 0.99 9.19
CA ILE A 208 -4.18 0.19 9.49
C ILE A 208 -5.38 0.80 8.77
N SER A 209 -6.16 -0.05 8.08
CA SER A 209 -7.45 0.34 7.52
C SER A 209 -8.56 0.01 8.50
N ILE A 210 -9.49 0.94 8.66
CA ILE A 210 -10.63 0.81 9.58
C ILE A 210 -11.91 1.28 8.89
N PRO A 211 -13.01 0.49 8.93
CA PRO A 211 -14.30 0.92 8.40
C PRO A 211 -14.86 2.07 9.24
N VAL A 212 -15.59 2.97 8.59
CA VAL A 212 -16.12 4.18 9.25
C VAL A 212 -17.56 3.97 9.75
N ARG A 213 -18.27 2.99 9.20
CA ARG A 213 -19.66 2.62 9.56
C ARG A 213 -19.86 1.13 9.41
N ASP A 214 -20.93 0.62 9.99
CA ASP A 214 -21.37 -0.76 9.78
C ASP A 214 -21.80 -1.01 8.33
N GLY A 215 -21.60 -2.25 7.86
CA GLY A 215 -21.99 -2.68 6.52
C GLY A 215 -20.96 -2.31 5.44
N ILE A 216 -21.46 -1.98 4.24
CA ILE A 216 -20.61 -1.52 3.13
C ILE A 216 -20.40 -0.02 3.28
N SER A 217 -19.20 0.38 3.62
CA SER A 217 -18.83 1.79 3.81
C SER A 217 -17.43 2.08 3.28
N GLY A 218 -17.10 3.35 3.15
CA GLY A 218 -15.74 3.82 3.01
C GLY A 218 -14.93 3.43 4.26
N SER A 219 -13.62 3.40 4.10
CA SER A 219 -12.67 3.14 5.18
C SER A 219 -11.61 4.22 5.21
N ILE A 220 -11.10 4.54 6.38
CA ILE A 220 -9.91 5.37 6.52
C ILE A 220 -8.68 4.50 6.75
N GLN A 221 -7.54 5.01 6.34
CA GLN A 221 -6.24 4.45 6.65
C GLN A 221 -5.53 5.36 7.64
N ILE A 222 -5.18 4.83 8.82
CA ILE A 222 -4.33 5.50 9.81
C ILE A 222 -2.91 5.04 9.59
N ILE A 223 -2.02 6.00 9.29
CA ILE A 223 -0.63 5.75 8.94
C ILE A 223 0.26 6.38 10.00
N GLY A 224 1.25 5.60 10.45
CA GLY A 224 2.30 6.03 11.37
C GLY A 224 3.68 5.85 10.78
N ASP A 225 4.68 6.44 11.40
CA ASP A 225 6.07 6.22 11.04
C ASP A 225 6.48 4.74 11.23
N ARG A 226 7.61 4.37 10.66
CA ARG A 226 8.16 3.00 10.76
C ARG A 226 8.28 2.56 12.21
N PHE A 227 7.85 1.33 12.49
CA PHE A 227 7.87 0.72 13.83
C PHE A 227 6.96 1.39 14.88
N LYS A 228 5.98 2.20 14.44
CA LYS A 228 4.95 2.80 15.30
C LYS A 228 3.66 1.99 15.34
N ASP A 229 3.76 0.67 15.09
CA ASP A 229 2.61 -0.25 15.06
C ASP A 229 1.76 -0.17 16.34
N LYS A 230 2.39 -0.08 17.52
CA LYS A 230 1.69 0.08 18.80
C LYS A 230 0.81 1.34 18.81
N ASP A 231 1.37 2.45 18.36
CA ASP A 231 0.68 3.74 18.41
C ASP A 231 -0.54 3.74 17.48
N ILE A 232 -0.39 3.21 16.25
CA ILE A 232 -1.51 3.15 15.30
C ILE A 232 -2.58 2.14 15.71
N ILE A 233 -2.23 0.99 16.32
CA ILE A 233 -3.21 0.02 16.84
C ILE A 233 -4.03 0.66 17.96
N ASN A 234 -3.40 1.32 18.92
CA ASN A 234 -4.09 1.99 20.03
C ASN A 234 -4.94 3.17 19.52
N ALA A 235 -4.47 3.93 18.52
CA ALA A 235 -5.24 4.98 17.89
C ALA A 235 -6.50 4.42 17.20
N CYS A 236 -6.36 3.33 16.45
CA CYS A 236 -7.48 2.64 15.81
C CYS A 236 -8.52 2.16 16.81
N GLU A 237 -8.10 1.49 17.89
CA GLU A 237 -9.03 1.00 18.91
C GLU A 237 -9.78 2.13 19.61
N THR A 238 -9.12 3.27 19.85
CA THR A 238 -9.78 4.44 20.45
C THR A 238 -10.77 5.07 19.49
N PHE A 239 -10.42 5.17 18.20
CA PHE A 239 -11.29 5.68 17.15
C PHE A 239 -12.52 4.78 16.95
N GLU A 240 -12.32 3.45 16.83
CA GLU A 240 -13.38 2.46 16.64
C GLU A 240 -14.39 2.47 17.80
N ARG A 241 -13.91 2.58 19.05
CA ARG A 241 -14.80 2.73 20.20
C ARG A 241 -15.69 3.96 20.09
N LYS A 242 -15.13 5.08 19.67
CA LYS A 242 -15.89 6.33 19.50
C LYS A 242 -16.94 6.24 18.40
N ILE A 243 -16.66 5.54 17.30
CA ILE A 243 -17.63 5.27 16.24
C ILE A 243 -18.79 4.42 16.78
N ASN A 244 -18.49 3.37 17.53
CA ASN A 244 -19.50 2.44 18.07
C ASN A 244 -20.36 3.04 19.19
N GLU A 245 -19.98 4.19 19.75
CA GLU A 245 -20.77 4.94 20.75
C GLU A 245 -21.79 5.90 20.08
N ASN A 246 -21.66 6.21 18.81
CA ASN A 246 -22.52 7.12 18.04
C ASN A 246 -23.52 6.36 17.18
#